data_fa06ab25ae755c259a8a24e067f11fb3
#
_entry.id   fa06ab25ae755c259a8a24e067f11fb3
#
_cell.length_a   1.000
_cell.length_b   1.000
_cell.length_c   1.000
_cell.angle_alpha   90.00
_cell.angle_beta   90.00
_cell.angle_gamma   90.00
#
_symmetry.space_group_name_H-M   'P 1'
#
loop_
_entity.id
_entity.type
_entity.pdbx_description
1 polymer ?
#
loop_
_entity_poly.entity_id
_entity_poly.type
_entity_poly.pdbx_seq_one_letter_code
_entity_poly.pdbx_strand_id
1 'polypeptide(L)'
;MNVAIVTDSNSGIFEEEGKILGVHVIPMPVILEGKTYYEGIDLTHEEFYQCLEEKREVFSSQPSPAEVLDMWDKLLLSEYDELVYIPMSSGLSGSCQTAQVLAQDYEEKVQVVDNHRISVTQRQSVLDALMLKEKGCSAKEIKEALEQTAYESIIYVGVETLEYLKMGGRVTPAGAAMGTLLSIKPLLVIAGERLDAYTKVRGTKSCKKRLLMEMKTIADEFHKNSDEIYVGVAGSFGKKEEHQEWMEMAQEMFPWEDVKYDPLTFSISCHVGPVSYTHLRAHETLRH
;
A
#
# COMPACT_ATOMS: atom_id res chain seq x y z
N MET A 1 7.09 26.75 10.08
CA MET A 1 7.92 25.54 9.94
C MET A 1 7.47 24.86 8.67
N ASN A 2 8.37 24.60 7.74
CA ASN A 2 8.02 23.98 6.45
C ASN A 2 8.36 22.49 6.51
N VAL A 3 7.35 21.61 6.46
CA VAL A 3 7.52 20.16 6.59
C VAL A 3 7.47 19.51 5.21
N ALA A 4 8.47 18.71 4.83
CA ALA A 4 8.43 17.86 3.66
C ALA A 4 7.64 16.59 3.94
N ILE A 5 6.72 16.20 3.05
CA ILE A 5 6.06 14.90 3.08
C ILE A 5 6.72 13.99 2.06
N VAL A 6 7.23 12.87 2.53
CA VAL A 6 7.92 11.85 1.73
C VAL A 6 7.22 10.50 1.90
N THR A 7 7.08 9.74 0.84
CA THR A 7 6.57 8.37 0.87
C THR A 7 7.36 7.48 -0.10
N ASP A 8 7.13 6.18 -0.09
CA ASP A 8 7.58 5.29 -1.15
C ASP A 8 6.47 5.03 -2.18
N SER A 9 6.83 4.53 -3.36
CA SER A 9 5.88 4.32 -4.45
C SER A 9 4.81 3.24 -4.14
N ASN A 10 4.94 2.46 -3.06
CA ASN A 10 3.88 1.52 -2.64
C ASN A 10 2.59 2.21 -2.19
N SER A 11 2.64 3.52 -1.92
CA SER A 11 1.45 4.35 -1.72
C SER A 11 0.58 4.47 -2.98
N GLY A 12 1.07 4.03 -4.15
CA GLY A 12 0.43 4.26 -5.44
C GLY A 12 0.63 5.70 -5.97
N ILE A 13 1.37 6.54 -5.24
CA ILE A 13 1.76 7.88 -5.69
C ILE A 13 3.11 7.76 -6.39
N PHE A 14 3.17 8.21 -7.65
CA PHE A 14 4.39 8.28 -8.45
C PHE A 14 4.88 9.73 -8.59
N GLU A 15 6.07 9.90 -9.16
CA GLU A 15 6.76 11.19 -9.21
C GLU A 15 5.92 12.35 -9.78
N GLU A 16 5.17 12.11 -10.87
CA GLU A 16 4.35 13.16 -11.50
C GLU A 16 3.20 13.61 -10.59
N GLU A 17 2.49 12.67 -10.01
CA GLU A 17 1.42 12.96 -9.07
C GLU A 17 1.97 13.56 -7.77
N GLY A 18 3.10 13.04 -7.29
CA GLY A 18 3.80 13.59 -6.13
C GLY A 18 4.12 15.08 -6.29
N LYS A 19 4.59 15.49 -7.46
CA LYS A 19 4.84 16.93 -7.78
C LYS A 19 3.56 17.77 -7.71
N ILE A 20 2.43 17.23 -8.16
CA ILE A 20 1.13 17.93 -8.09
C ILE A 20 0.65 18.05 -6.65
N LEU A 21 0.81 17.02 -5.84
CA LEU A 21 0.40 16.97 -4.44
C LEU A 21 1.38 17.68 -3.48
N GLY A 22 2.59 18.00 -3.93
CA GLY A 22 3.65 18.50 -3.05
C GLY A 22 4.25 17.41 -2.16
N VAL A 23 4.31 16.18 -2.66
CA VAL A 23 4.85 14.98 -1.99
C VAL A 23 6.08 14.49 -2.73
N HIS A 24 7.10 14.08 -2.00
CA HIS A 24 8.32 13.49 -2.55
C HIS A 24 8.22 11.96 -2.49
N VAL A 25 8.56 11.29 -3.58
CA VAL A 25 8.37 9.84 -3.72
C VAL A 25 9.71 9.15 -3.91
N ILE A 26 9.99 8.16 -3.05
CA ILE A 26 11.12 7.24 -3.20
C ILE A 26 10.63 6.03 -4.00
N PRO A 27 11.16 5.77 -5.21
CA PRO A 27 10.72 4.66 -6.03
C PRO A 27 11.15 3.32 -5.42
N MET A 28 10.24 2.35 -5.41
CA MET A 28 10.54 1.00 -4.94
C MET A 28 11.20 0.18 -6.05
N PRO A 29 12.35 -0.45 -5.78
CA PRO A 29 13.04 -1.26 -6.77
C PRO A 29 12.36 -2.62 -6.97
N VAL A 30 12.30 -3.04 -8.23
CA VAL A 30 11.90 -4.37 -8.68
C VAL A 30 13.09 -5.05 -9.36
N ILE A 31 13.36 -6.29 -9.02
CA ILE A 31 14.48 -7.05 -9.55
C ILE A 31 13.92 -8.10 -10.52
N LEU A 32 14.27 -7.98 -11.79
CA LEU A 32 13.96 -8.94 -12.84
C LEU A 32 15.25 -9.61 -13.29
N GLU A 33 15.36 -10.92 -13.12
CA GLU A 33 16.52 -11.71 -13.55
C GLU A 33 17.87 -11.11 -13.10
N GLY A 34 17.91 -10.64 -11.85
CA GLY A 34 19.10 -10.06 -11.23
C GLY A 34 19.39 -8.59 -11.60
N LYS A 35 18.56 -7.93 -12.40
CA LYS A 35 18.69 -6.52 -12.74
C LYS A 35 17.60 -5.68 -12.07
N THR A 36 17.99 -4.54 -11.52
CA THR A 36 17.08 -3.61 -10.82
C THR A 36 16.40 -2.69 -11.82
N TYR A 37 15.09 -2.49 -11.63
CA TYR A 37 14.20 -1.61 -12.37
C TYR A 37 13.29 -0.84 -11.45
N TYR A 38 12.72 0.25 -11.95
CA TYR A 38 11.76 1.09 -11.23
C TYR A 38 10.50 1.31 -12.06
N GLU A 39 9.36 1.08 -11.44
CA GLU A 39 8.04 1.25 -12.04
C GLU A 39 7.83 2.69 -12.54
N GLY A 40 7.38 2.83 -13.79
CA GLY A 40 7.12 4.12 -14.42
C GLY A 40 8.37 4.90 -14.83
N ILE A 41 9.58 4.35 -14.60
CA ILE A 41 10.87 4.96 -14.99
C ILE A 41 11.51 4.14 -16.10
N ASP A 42 11.82 2.88 -15.84
CA ASP A 42 12.54 1.99 -16.76
C ASP A 42 11.92 0.58 -16.90
N LEU A 43 10.71 0.41 -16.38
CA LEU A 43 9.91 -0.82 -16.49
C LEU A 43 8.46 -0.47 -16.81
N THR A 44 7.97 -1.00 -17.92
CA THR A 44 6.58 -0.82 -18.33
C THR A 44 5.67 -1.87 -17.70
N HIS A 45 4.36 -1.55 -17.62
CA HIS A 45 3.33 -2.48 -17.16
C HIS A 45 3.32 -3.80 -17.97
N GLU A 46 3.41 -3.70 -19.29
CA GLU A 46 3.37 -4.85 -20.19
C GLU A 46 4.56 -5.79 -19.95
N GLU A 47 5.78 -5.26 -19.88
CA GLU A 47 7.00 -6.03 -19.61
C GLU A 47 6.94 -6.73 -18.25
N PHE A 48 6.48 -6.03 -17.21
CA PHE A 48 6.38 -6.59 -15.87
C PHE A 48 5.38 -7.76 -15.82
N TYR A 49 4.16 -7.56 -16.34
CA TYR A 49 3.13 -8.61 -16.29
C TYR A 49 3.47 -9.79 -17.19
N GLN A 50 4.14 -9.56 -18.32
CA GLN A 50 4.68 -10.65 -19.15
C GLN A 50 5.67 -11.50 -18.33
N CYS A 51 6.58 -10.88 -17.58
CA CYS A 51 7.52 -11.62 -16.72
C CYS A 51 6.78 -12.48 -15.67
N LEU A 52 5.73 -11.95 -15.04
CA LEU A 52 4.93 -12.70 -14.09
C LEU A 52 4.18 -13.89 -14.73
N GLU A 53 3.57 -13.69 -15.89
CA GLU A 53 2.86 -14.74 -16.63
C GLU A 53 3.79 -15.85 -17.09
N GLU A 54 4.98 -15.50 -17.55
CA GLU A 54 6.05 -16.42 -17.94
C GLU A 54 6.74 -17.09 -16.72
N LYS A 55 6.36 -16.71 -15.49
CA LYS A 55 6.96 -17.19 -14.23
C LYS A 55 8.47 -16.97 -14.17
N ARG A 56 8.92 -15.85 -14.74
CA ARG A 56 10.33 -15.42 -14.64
C ARG A 56 10.65 -15.00 -13.20
N GLU A 57 11.92 -14.93 -12.90
CA GLU A 57 12.39 -14.54 -11.58
C GLU A 57 12.14 -13.05 -11.33
N VAL A 58 11.18 -12.73 -10.44
CA VAL A 58 10.77 -11.37 -10.10
C VAL A 58 10.75 -11.19 -8.60
N PHE A 59 11.47 -10.20 -8.09
CA PHE A 59 11.53 -9.85 -6.68
C PHE A 59 11.37 -8.34 -6.47
N SER A 60 11.03 -7.93 -5.26
CA SER A 60 11.17 -6.54 -4.81
C SER A 60 12.31 -6.40 -3.80
N SER A 61 12.84 -5.20 -3.70
CA SER A 61 13.79 -4.81 -2.66
C SER A 61 13.32 -3.53 -1.97
N GLN A 62 13.86 -3.24 -0.79
CA GLN A 62 13.75 -1.90 -0.21
C GLN A 62 14.62 -0.92 -1.01
N PRO A 63 14.32 0.39 -0.99
CA PRO A 63 15.22 1.41 -1.51
C PRO A 63 16.59 1.31 -0.82
N SER A 64 17.66 1.63 -1.53
CA SER A 64 18.98 1.63 -0.90
C SER A 64 19.07 2.74 0.18
N PRO A 65 19.81 2.52 1.28
CA PRO A 65 20.04 3.58 2.27
C PRO A 65 20.57 4.88 1.64
N ALA A 66 21.41 4.79 0.62
CA ALA A 66 21.95 5.95 -0.08
C ALA A 66 20.84 6.77 -0.78
N GLU A 67 19.92 6.11 -1.50
CA GLU A 67 18.79 6.80 -2.16
C GLU A 67 17.89 7.51 -1.14
N VAL A 68 17.66 6.88 0.02
CA VAL A 68 16.85 7.48 1.10
C VAL A 68 17.56 8.71 1.68
N LEU A 69 18.85 8.59 2.01
CA LEU A 69 19.64 9.70 2.57
C LEU A 69 19.79 10.86 1.57
N ASP A 70 20.09 10.56 0.31
CA ASP A 70 20.21 11.57 -0.74
C ASP A 70 18.91 12.41 -0.91
N MET A 71 17.74 11.74 -0.81
CA MET A 71 16.46 12.43 -0.85
C MET A 71 16.28 13.33 0.38
N TRP A 72 16.53 12.82 1.58
CA TRP A 72 16.36 13.58 2.82
C TRP A 72 17.31 14.77 2.90
N ASP A 73 18.60 14.56 2.60
CA ASP A 73 19.61 15.62 2.58
C ASP A 73 19.26 16.73 1.60
N LYS A 74 18.84 16.35 0.38
CA LYS A 74 18.42 17.31 -0.65
C LYS A 74 17.25 18.17 -0.18
N LEU A 75 16.26 17.59 0.51
CA LEU A 75 15.10 18.31 1.00
C LEU A 75 15.45 19.25 2.16
N LEU A 76 16.20 18.76 3.15
CA LEU A 76 16.59 19.55 4.32
C LEU A 76 17.63 20.64 4.01
N LEU A 77 18.40 20.49 2.91
CA LEU A 77 19.30 21.54 2.41
C LEU A 77 18.59 22.59 1.55
N SER A 78 17.36 22.36 1.12
CA SER A 78 16.60 23.28 0.28
C SER A 78 15.70 24.21 1.11
N GLU A 79 14.41 23.93 1.16
CA GLU A 79 13.39 24.82 1.72
C GLU A 79 12.64 24.24 2.92
N TYR A 80 12.95 23.00 3.34
CA TYR A 80 12.24 22.31 4.41
C TYR A 80 13.03 22.33 5.72
N ASP A 81 12.34 22.63 6.80
CA ASP A 81 12.89 22.61 8.16
C ASP A 81 12.90 21.20 8.76
N GLU A 82 11.87 20.43 8.41
CA GLU A 82 11.60 19.07 8.91
C GLU A 82 11.04 18.19 7.78
N LEU A 83 11.05 16.87 8.01
CA LEU A 83 10.58 15.87 7.07
C LEU A 83 9.79 14.76 7.77
N VAL A 84 8.67 14.36 7.17
CA VAL A 84 7.93 13.16 7.53
C VAL A 84 8.07 12.14 6.42
N TYR A 85 8.64 10.96 6.71
CA TYR A 85 8.71 9.83 5.79
C TYR A 85 7.68 8.77 6.16
N ILE A 86 6.80 8.45 5.23
CA ILE A 86 5.70 7.48 5.37
C ILE A 86 5.99 6.29 4.46
N PRO A 87 6.84 5.33 4.90
CA PRO A 87 7.10 4.09 4.17
C PRO A 87 5.95 3.10 4.31
N MET A 88 5.97 2.05 3.50
CA MET A 88 5.08 0.91 3.70
C MET A 88 5.30 0.22 5.05
N SER A 89 4.27 -0.49 5.52
CA SER A 89 4.23 -1.23 6.79
C SER A 89 5.52 -1.97 7.13
N SER A 90 6.00 -1.81 8.38
CA SER A 90 7.13 -2.57 8.93
C SER A 90 6.88 -4.08 9.00
N GLY A 91 5.61 -4.51 9.06
CA GLY A 91 5.23 -5.92 9.01
C GLY A 91 5.43 -6.60 7.64
N LEU A 92 5.56 -5.79 6.57
CA LEU A 92 5.67 -6.27 5.19
C LEU A 92 7.05 -6.04 4.57
N SER A 93 7.78 -5.02 5.03
CA SER A 93 9.12 -4.68 4.53
C SER A 93 10.05 -4.19 5.64
N GLY A 94 11.34 -4.48 5.51
CA GLY A 94 12.38 -3.91 6.38
C GLY A 94 12.69 -2.42 6.10
N SER A 95 12.08 -1.81 5.08
CA SER A 95 12.36 -0.42 4.68
C SER A 95 12.05 0.58 5.80
N CYS A 96 10.97 0.38 6.54
CA CYS A 96 10.59 1.22 7.68
C CYS A 96 11.64 1.18 8.79
N GLN A 97 12.05 -0.01 9.23
CA GLN A 97 13.07 -0.16 10.27
C GLN A 97 14.43 0.42 9.83
N THR A 98 14.80 0.19 8.56
CA THR A 98 16.02 0.79 7.99
C THR A 98 15.96 2.33 8.06
N ALA A 99 14.84 2.91 7.63
CA ALA A 99 14.64 4.36 7.68
C ALA A 99 14.66 4.90 9.10
N GLN A 100 14.04 4.21 10.08
CA GLN A 100 14.08 4.60 11.50
C GLN A 100 15.51 4.63 12.05
N VAL A 101 16.38 3.71 11.63
CA VAL A 101 17.81 3.73 12.02
C VAL A 101 18.51 4.92 11.39
N LEU A 102 18.31 5.17 10.09
CA LEU A 102 18.91 6.31 9.38
C LEU A 102 18.48 7.66 9.97
N ALA A 103 17.23 7.77 10.39
CA ALA A 103 16.68 9.01 10.95
C ALA A 103 17.34 9.44 12.27
N GLN A 104 18.00 8.53 12.98
CA GLN A 104 18.69 8.84 14.24
C GLN A 104 19.82 9.87 14.07
N ASP A 105 20.40 9.98 12.88
CA ASP A 105 21.47 10.92 12.58
C ASP A 105 20.95 12.34 12.26
N TYR A 106 19.63 12.56 12.24
CA TYR A 106 18.99 13.83 11.82
C TYR A 106 18.41 14.68 12.97
N GLU A 107 18.77 14.41 14.22
CA GLU A 107 18.40 15.25 15.40
C GLU A 107 16.89 15.61 15.45
N GLU A 108 16.01 14.62 15.26
CA GLU A 108 14.54 14.77 15.23
C GLU A 108 13.96 15.53 14.01
N LYS A 109 14.77 16.04 13.10
CA LYS A 109 14.27 16.69 11.87
C LYS A 109 13.60 15.73 10.91
N VAL A 110 13.94 14.45 10.97
CA VAL A 110 13.34 13.38 10.16
C VAL A 110 12.47 12.50 11.05
N GLN A 111 11.18 12.46 10.76
CA GLN A 111 10.20 11.62 11.44
C GLN A 111 9.76 10.50 10.53
N VAL A 112 10.08 9.26 10.87
CA VAL A 112 9.66 8.06 10.12
C VAL A 112 8.40 7.50 10.77
N VAL A 113 7.34 7.35 9.98
CA VAL A 113 6.02 6.87 10.42
C VAL A 113 5.91 5.37 10.19
N ASP A 114 5.59 4.61 11.22
CA ASP A 114 5.18 3.20 11.10
C ASP A 114 3.72 3.04 11.46
N ASN A 115 2.85 3.31 10.51
CA ASN A 115 1.41 3.18 10.71
C ASN A 115 0.81 1.90 10.12
N HIS A 116 1.65 0.91 9.82
CA HIS A 116 1.25 -0.43 9.39
C HIS A 116 0.38 -0.47 8.12
N ARG A 117 0.50 0.52 7.25
CA ARG A 117 -0.30 0.67 6.03
C ARG A 117 0.50 0.39 4.75
N ILE A 118 -0.21 0.09 3.67
CA ILE A 118 0.35 -0.16 2.34
C ILE A 118 -0.70 0.16 1.27
N SER A 119 -0.29 0.47 0.03
CA SER A 119 -1.19 0.73 -1.10
C SER A 119 -2.16 1.88 -0.79
N VAL A 120 -3.45 1.76 -1.10
CA VAL A 120 -4.45 2.81 -0.90
C VAL A 120 -4.52 3.33 0.54
N THR A 121 -4.29 2.48 1.55
CA THR A 121 -4.26 2.94 2.96
C THR A 121 -3.01 3.76 3.26
N GLN A 122 -1.86 3.43 2.67
CA GLN A 122 -0.66 4.26 2.77
C GLN A 122 -0.86 5.58 2.03
N ARG A 123 -1.50 5.55 0.85
CA ARG A 123 -1.89 6.76 0.13
C ARG A 123 -2.77 7.67 1.00
N GLN A 124 -3.76 7.12 1.68
CA GLN A 124 -4.60 7.89 2.60
C GLN A 124 -3.76 8.54 3.69
N SER A 125 -2.79 7.83 4.27
CA SER A 125 -1.88 8.40 5.27
C SER A 125 -1.08 9.58 4.73
N VAL A 126 -0.70 9.54 3.46
CA VAL A 126 -0.01 10.68 2.80
C VAL A 126 -0.96 11.88 2.68
N LEU A 127 -2.21 11.65 2.29
CA LEU A 127 -3.22 12.73 2.21
C LEU A 127 -3.53 13.31 3.59
N ASP A 128 -3.63 12.48 4.62
CA ASP A 128 -3.81 12.90 6.01
C ASP A 128 -2.61 13.74 6.49
N ALA A 129 -1.38 13.34 6.15
CA ALA A 129 -0.18 14.11 6.46
C ALA A 129 -0.18 15.49 5.79
N LEU A 130 -0.61 15.58 4.53
CA LEU A 130 -0.74 16.86 3.83
C LEU A 130 -1.76 17.78 4.52
N MET A 131 -2.91 17.25 4.90
CA MET A 131 -3.93 17.99 5.63
C MET A 131 -3.43 18.49 6.98
N LEU A 132 -2.70 17.66 7.75
CA LEU A 132 -2.10 18.06 9.03
C LEU A 132 -1.02 19.13 8.83
N LYS A 133 -0.20 19.01 7.79
CA LYS A 133 0.77 20.05 7.40
C LYS A 133 0.07 21.37 7.09
N GLU A 134 -1.06 21.37 6.36
CA GLU A 134 -1.84 22.57 6.08
C GLU A 134 -2.42 23.21 7.35
N LYS A 135 -2.75 22.40 8.36
CA LYS A 135 -3.14 22.87 9.71
C LYS A 135 -1.98 23.41 10.54
N GLY A 136 -0.73 23.33 10.03
CA GLY A 136 0.47 23.84 10.69
C GLY A 136 1.12 22.89 11.68
N CYS A 137 0.80 21.59 11.64
CA CYS A 137 1.42 20.58 12.49
C CYS A 137 2.90 20.40 12.13
N SER A 138 3.74 20.16 13.13
CA SER A 138 5.15 19.77 13.00
C SER A 138 5.28 18.31 12.48
N ALA A 139 6.46 17.94 12.02
CA ALA A 139 6.72 16.57 11.59
C ALA A 139 6.44 15.54 12.68
N LYS A 140 6.75 15.86 13.92
CA LYS A 140 6.48 15.00 15.09
C LYS A 140 4.98 14.84 15.34
N GLU A 141 4.21 15.92 15.31
CA GLU A 141 2.75 15.86 15.52
C GLU A 141 2.06 15.08 14.40
N ILE A 142 2.52 15.23 13.15
CA ILE A 142 2.03 14.45 12.01
C ILE A 142 2.31 12.95 12.23
N LYS A 143 3.55 12.59 12.61
CA LYS A 143 3.91 11.20 12.93
C LYS A 143 3.02 10.63 14.01
N GLU A 144 2.90 11.30 15.15
CA GLU A 144 2.11 10.84 16.30
C GLU A 144 0.65 10.62 15.91
N ALA A 145 0.05 11.53 15.15
CA ALA A 145 -1.32 11.41 14.68
C ALA A 145 -1.52 10.20 13.74
N LEU A 146 -0.61 9.98 12.78
CA LEU A 146 -0.70 8.85 11.85
C LEU A 146 -0.47 7.50 12.52
N GLU A 147 0.44 7.42 13.50
CA GLU A 147 0.71 6.19 14.25
C GLU A 147 -0.43 5.87 15.24
N GLN A 148 -1.08 6.87 15.81
CA GLN A 148 -2.25 6.68 16.67
C GLN A 148 -3.40 5.96 15.94
N THR A 149 -3.56 6.22 14.64
CA THR A 149 -4.61 5.62 13.80
C THR A 149 -4.15 4.39 13.02
N ALA A 150 -2.98 3.83 13.34
CA ALA A 150 -2.35 2.74 12.57
C ALA A 150 -3.27 1.53 12.36
N TYR A 151 -4.01 1.13 13.40
CA TYR A 151 -4.87 -0.06 13.38
C TYR A 151 -6.33 0.22 12.99
N GLU A 152 -6.65 1.43 12.57
CA GLU A 152 -7.98 1.79 12.08
C GLU A 152 -8.20 1.45 10.62
N SER A 153 -7.26 0.76 10.00
CA SER A 153 -7.35 0.26 8.63
C SER A 153 -7.32 -1.26 8.57
N ILE A 154 -8.08 -1.81 7.64
CA ILE A 154 -8.09 -3.25 7.35
C ILE A 154 -8.04 -3.47 5.85
N ILE A 155 -7.24 -4.43 5.41
CA ILE A 155 -7.08 -4.80 4.01
C ILE A 155 -7.48 -6.25 3.82
N TYR A 156 -8.43 -6.52 2.93
CA TYR A 156 -8.70 -7.88 2.47
C TYR A 156 -8.04 -8.10 1.12
N VAL A 157 -7.41 -9.26 0.95
CA VAL A 157 -6.67 -9.62 -0.26
C VAL A 157 -7.13 -10.97 -0.77
N GLY A 158 -7.69 -10.99 -1.97
CA GLY A 158 -7.97 -12.23 -2.70
C GLY A 158 -6.87 -12.50 -3.71
N VAL A 159 -6.31 -13.71 -3.73
CA VAL A 159 -5.25 -14.10 -4.66
C VAL A 159 -5.61 -15.36 -5.42
N GLU A 160 -5.09 -15.47 -6.66
CA GLU A 160 -5.25 -16.67 -7.47
C GLU A 160 -4.45 -17.86 -6.90
N THR A 161 -3.26 -17.58 -6.38
CA THR A 161 -2.34 -18.56 -5.78
C THR A 161 -1.56 -17.96 -4.62
N LEU A 162 -1.16 -18.80 -3.67
CA LEU A 162 -0.29 -18.43 -2.56
C LEU A 162 1.22 -18.57 -2.89
N GLU A 163 1.56 -19.01 -4.09
CA GLU A 163 2.97 -19.29 -4.45
C GLU A 163 3.86 -18.07 -4.27
N TYR A 164 3.44 -16.91 -4.84
CA TYR A 164 4.19 -15.65 -4.76
C TYR A 164 4.36 -15.17 -3.31
N LEU A 165 3.29 -15.20 -2.52
CA LEU A 165 3.32 -14.80 -1.11
C LEU A 165 4.21 -15.71 -0.25
N LYS A 166 4.23 -17.02 -0.54
CA LYS A 166 5.10 -17.98 0.15
C LYS A 166 6.56 -17.73 -0.20
N MET A 167 6.88 -17.53 -1.48
CA MET A 167 8.23 -17.21 -1.92
C MET A 167 8.73 -15.91 -1.30
N GLY A 168 7.87 -14.91 -1.24
CA GLY A 168 8.18 -13.61 -0.64
C GLY A 168 8.24 -13.61 0.89
N GLY A 169 7.68 -14.61 1.58
CA GLY A 169 7.66 -14.67 3.05
C GLY A 169 6.79 -13.60 3.72
N ARG A 170 5.83 -13.00 3.01
CA ARG A 170 4.92 -11.93 3.51
C ARG A 170 3.58 -12.45 4.01
N VAL A 171 3.43 -13.75 4.12
CA VAL A 171 2.22 -14.41 4.64
C VAL A 171 2.55 -15.16 5.94
N THR A 172 1.60 -15.17 6.88
CA THR A 172 1.75 -15.95 8.12
C THR A 172 1.79 -17.45 7.82
N PRO A 173 2.34 -18.29 8.73
CA PRO A 173 2.25 -19.75 8.59
C PRO A 173 0.82 -20.26 8.40
N ALA A 174 -0.18 -19.67 9.09
CA ALA A 174 -1.58 -20.00 8.95
C ALA A 174 -2.11 -19.65 7.55
N GLY A 175 -1.81 -18.46 7.04
CA GLY A 175 -2.13 -18.05 5.67
C GLY A 175 -1.46 -18.96 4.64
N ALA A 176 -0.18 -19.26 4.81
CA ALA A 176 0.55 -20.17 3.93
C ALA A 176 -0.01 -21.61 3.93
N ALA A 177 -0.54 -22.07 5.06
CA ALA A 177 -1.15 -23.40 5.20
C ALA A 177 -2.55 -23.50 4.56
N MET A 178 -3.17 -22.40 4.15
CA MET A 178 -4.47 -22.44 3.49
C MET A 178 -4.49 -23.33 2.24
N GLY A 179 -3.35 -23.46 1.57
CA GLY A 179 -3.20 -24.24 0.35
C GLY A 179 -4.02 -23.69 -0.81
N THR A 180 -3.64 -23.99 -2.02
CA THR A 180 -4.41 -23.71 -3.23
C THR A 180 -4.86 -25.03 -3.85
N LEU A 181 -6.16 -25.30 -3.80
CA LEU A 181 -6.77 -26.33 -4.63
C LEU A 181 -7.32 -25.66 -5.88
N LEU A 182 -7.31 -26.37 -7.00
CA LEU A 182 -7.92 -25.90 -8.25
C LEU A 182 -9.34 -25.37 -7.95
N SER A 183 -9.63 -24.14 -8.31
CA SER A 183 -10.89 -23.44 -8.02
C SER A 183 -11.13 -22.92 -6.59
N ILE A 184 -10.27 -23.16 -5.62
CA ILE A 184 -10.38 -22.55 -4.29
C ILE A 184 -9.42 -21.34 -4.21
N LYS A 185 -9.99 -20.16 -3.93
CA LYS A 185 -9.25 -18.91 -3.82
C LYS A 185 -9.06 -18.54 -2.36
N PRO A 186 -7.84 -18.35 -1.90
CA PRO A 186 -7.58 -17.83 -0.56
C PRO A 186 -8.01 -16.36 -0.48
N LEU A 187 -8.70 -16.02 0.60
CA LEU A 187 -8.95 -14.67 1.04
C LEU A 187 -8.14 -14.44 2.31
N LEU A 188 -7.28 -13.45 2.27
CA LEU A 188 -6.36 -13.09 3.33
C LEU A 188 -6.76 -11.73 3.90
N VAL A 189 -6.22 -11.40 5.07
CA VAL A 189 -6.43 -10.11 5.74
C VAL A 189 -5.11 -9.53 6.22
N ILE A 190 -4.96 -8.22 6.12
CA ILE A 190 -3.93 -7.44 6.81
C ILE A 190 -4.65 -6.55 7.81
N ALA A 191 -4.36 -6.75 9.09
CA ALA A 191 -4.82 -5.92 10.18
C ALA A 191 -3.60 -5.40 10.95
N GLY A 192 -2.79 -4.62 10.26
CA GLY A 192 -1.59 -3.97 10.79
C GLY A 192 -0.26 -4.63 10.44
N GLU A 193 -0.16 -5.95 10.23
CA GLU A 193 1.14 -6.60 10.01
C GLU A 193 1.18 -7.43 8.72
N ARG A 194 1.40 -8.75 8.84
CA ARG A 194 1.51 -9.66 7.70
C ARG A 194 0.14 -10.12 7.21
N LEU A 195 0.11 -10.60 5.97
CA LEU A 195 -1.09 -11.27 5.46
C LEU A 195 -1.38 -12.54 6.25
N ASP A 196 -2.56 -12.59 6.85
CA ASP A 196 -3.04 -13.75 7.60
C ASP A 196 -4.24 -14.42 6.92
N ALA A 197 -4.53 -15.66 7.34
CA ALA A 197 -5.64 -16.43 6.83
C ALA A 197 -6.97 -15.81 7.25
N TYR A 198 -7.85 -15.53 6.30
CA TYR A 198 -9.22 -15.13 6.60
C TYR A 198 -10.21 -16.23 6.26
N THR A 199 -10.37 -16.58 4.98
CA THR A 199 -11.27 -17.65 4.54
C THR A 199 -10.89 -18.21 3.16
N LYS A 200 -11.58 -19.26 2.74
CA LYS A 200 -11.44 -19.87 1.41
C LYS A 200 -12.75 -19.77 0.66
N VAL A 201 -12.69 -19.37 -0.60
CA VAL A 201 -13.88 -19.21 -1.44
C VAL A 201 -13.70 -19.98 -2.74
N ARG A 202 -14.77 -20.62 -3.22
CA ARG A 202 -14.72 -21.34 -4.48
C ARG A 202 -15.01 -20.42 -5.66
N GLY A 203 -14.03 -20.27 -6.55
CA GLY A 203 -14.11 -19.47 -7.78
C GLY A 203 -13.84 -17.99 -7.58
N THR A 204 -13.21 -17.36 -8.58
CA THR A 204 -12.74 -15.97 -8.56
C THR A 204 -13.89 -14.97 -8.35
N LYS A 205 -15.00 -15.11 -9.10
CA LYS A 205 -16.15 -14.21 -8.98
C LYS A 205 -16.77 -14.23 -7.57
N SER A 206 -16.90 -15.43 -6.97
CA SER A 206 -17.41 -15.56 -5.61
C SER A 206 -16.43 -14.98 -4.57
N CYS A 207 -15.12 -15.08 -4.81
CA CYS A 207 -14.11 -14.50 -3.96
C CYS A 207 -14.15 -12.97 -4.00
N LYS A 208 -14.21 -12.36 -5.18
CA LYS A 208 -14.41 -10.91 -5.36
C LYS A 208 -15.66 -10.44 -4.59
N LYS A 209 -16.81 -11.12 -4.80
CA LYS A 209 -18.06 -10.78 -4.11
C LYS A 209 -17.95 -10.92 -2.59
N ARG A 210 -17.34 -11.99 -2.10
CA ARG A 210 -17.16 -12.23 -0.65
C ARG A 210 -16.30 -11.12 -0.03
N LEU A 211 -15.22 -10.73 -0.68
CA LEU A 211 -14.35 -9.66 -0.25
C LEU A 211 -15.13 -8.35 -0.09
N LEU A 212 -15.88 -7.94 -1.11
CA LEU A 212 -16.71 -6.74 -1.07
C LEU A 212 -17.81 -6.81 0.02
N MET A 213 -18.37 -7.99 0.27
CA MET A 213 -19.36 -8.18 1.34
C MET A 213 -18.76 -8.00 2.75
N GLU A 214 -17.54 -8.49 2.99
CA GLU A 214 -16.85 -8.27 4.28
C GLU A 214 -16.64 -6.78 4.53
N MET A 215 -16.20 -6.09 3.50
CA MET A 215 -16.02 -4.63 3.56
C MET A 215 -17.32 -3.89 3.82
N LYS A 216 -18.39 -4.29 3.11
CA LYS A 216 -19.69 -3.66 3.30
C LYS A 216 -20.20 -3.83 4.74
N THR A 217 -20.01 -5.00 5.33
CA THR A 217 -20.37 -5.25 6.74
C THR A 217 -19.69 -4.24 7.65
N ILE A 218 -18.38 -4.05 7.46
CA ILE A 218 -17.61 -3.09 8.24
C ILE A 218 -18.06 -1.65 7.94
N ALA A 219 -18.23 -1.29 6.67
CA ALA A 219 -18.68 0.05 6.28
C ALA A 219 -20.06 0.38 6.88
N ASP A 220 -21.00 -0.55 6.83
CA ASP A 220 -22.34 -0.38 7.40
C ASP A 220 -22.33 -0.17 8.94
N GLU A 221 -21.37 -0.77 9.66
CA GLU A 221 -21.19 -0.54 11.10
C GLU A 221 -20.72 0.89 11.41
N PHE A 222 -19.79 1.41 10.61
CA PHE A 222 -19.29 2.78 10.78
C PHE A 222 -20.32 3.83 10.38
N HIS A 223 -21.03 3.63 9.28
CA HIS A 223 -22.14 4.54 8.89
C HIS A 223 -23.20 4.66 9.97
N LYS A 224 -23.47 3.60 10.76
CA LYS A 224 -24.40 3.68 11.90
C LYS A 224 -23.89 4.61 13.00
N ASN A 225 -22.57 4.74 13.14
CA ASN A 225 -21.92 5.59 14.13
C ASN A 225 -21.68 7.01 13.62
N SER A 226 -22.09 7.34 12.39
CA SER A 226 -21.82 8.62 11.71
C SER A 226 -20.34 8.91 11.46
N ASP A 227 -19.50 7.86 11.45
CA ASP A 227 -18.09 8.00 11.16
C ASP A 227 -17.85 8.09 9.64
N GLU A 228 -16.96 8.95 9.22
CA GLU A 228 -16.52 9.01 7.82
C GLU A 228 -15.66 7.80 7.47
N ILE A 229 -15.88 7.25 6.28
CA ILE A 229 -15.18 6.06 5.80
C ILE A 229 -14.59 6.35 4.43
N TYR A 230 -13.36 5.91 4.23
CA TYR A 230 -12.76 5.86 2.90
C TYR A 230 -12.75 4.41 2.38
N VAL A 231 -13.33 4.21 1.20
CA VAL A 231 -13.36 2.92 0.51
C VAL A 231 -12.52 3.00 -0.74
N GLY A 232 -11.40 2.28 -0.75
CA GLY A 232 -10.53 2.16 -1.91
C GLY A 232 -10.41 0.72 -2.36
N VAL A 233 -10.25 0.48 -3.65
CA VAL A 233 -9.96 -0.84 -4.22
C VAL A 233 -8.67 -0.79 -5.01
N ALA A 234 -7.93 -1.89 -4.98
CA ALA A 234 -6.73 -2.04 -5.76
C ALA A 234 -6.69 -3.42 -6.42
N GLY A 235 -5.82 -3.60 -7.39
CA GLY A 235 -5.65 -4.89 -8.04
C GLY A 235 -4.36 -4.97 -8.85
N SER A 236 -3.91 -6.20 -9.02
CA SER A 236 -2.83 -6.59 -9.92
C SER A 236 -3.47 -7.27 -11.12
N PHE A 237 -3.68 -6.51 -12.19
CA PHE A 237 -4.36 -7.00 -13.40
C PHE A 237 -3.50 -6.74 -14.63
N GLY A 238 -3.23 -7.80 -15.39
CA GLY A 238 -2.56 -7.68 -16.70
C GLY A 238 -3.47 -7.10 -17.80
N LYS A 239 -4.81 -7.11 -17.60
CA LYS A 239 -5.80 -6.69 -18.59
C LYS A 239 -6.72 -5.60 -18.06
N LYS A 240 -7.00 -4.60 -18.93
CA LYS A 240 -7.90 -3.49 -18.58
C LYS A 240 -9.34 -3.92 -18.28
N GLU A 241 -9.83 -4.98 -18.94
CA GLU A 241 -11.19 -5.49 -18.77
C GLU A 241 -11.40 -6.04 -17.34
N GLU A 242 -10.39 -6.69 -16.77
CA GLU A 242 -10.44 -7.23 -15.40
C GLU A 242 -10.47 -6.11 -14.35
N HIS A 243 -9.72 -5.05 -14.59
CA HIS A 243 -9.75 -3.83 -13.78
C HIS A 243 -11.13 -3.18 -13.80
N GLN A 244 -11.70 -2.98 -15.00
CA GLN A 244 -13.01 -2.33 -15.14
C GLN A 244 -14.11 -3.15 -14.45
N GLU A 245 -14.15 -4.48 -14.67
CA GLU A 245 -15.09 -5.36 -13.96
C GLU A 245 -14.97 -5.22 -12.43
N TRP A 246 -13.74 -5.13 -11.92
CA TRP A 246 -13.51 -5.01 -10.49
C TRP A 246 -14.03 -3.69 -9.93
N MET A 247 -13.78 -2.58 -10.64
CA MET A 247 -14.29 -1.26 -10.29
C MET A 247 -15.81 -1.21 -10.30
N GLU A 248 -16.45 -1.74 -11.34
CA GLU A 248 -17.91 -1.77 -11.46
C GLU A 248 -18.53 -2.56 -10.30
N MET A 249 -17.99 -3.72 -9.96
CA MET A 249 -18.45 -4.53 -8.82
C MET A 249 -18.32 -3.77 -7.48
N ALA A 250 -17.23 -3.04 -7.29
CA ALA A 250 -17.01 -2.26 -6.08
C ALA A 250 -17.98 -1.07 -6.01
N GLN A 251 -18.13 -0.32 -7.08
CA GLN A 251 -19.05 0.83 -7.13
C GLN A 251 -20.51 0.41 -6.93
N GLU A 252 -20.94 -0.74 -7.47
CA GLU A 252 -22.26 -1.30 -7.21
C GLU A 252 -22.48 -1.65 -5.73
N MET A 253 -21.43 -2.13 -5.05
CA MET A 253 -21.50 -2.50 -3.63
C MET A 253 -21.53 -1.28 -2.70
N PHE A 254 -20.87 -0.19 -3.10
CA PHE A 254 -20.74 1.06 -2.35
C PHE A 254 -21.27 2.27 -3.13
N PRO A 255 -22.60 2.33 -3.40
CA PRO A 255 -23.17 3.37 -4.25
C PRO A 255 -23.17 4.77 -3.61
N TRP A 256 -22.87 4.87 -2.31
CA TRP A 256 -22.76 6.13 -1.55
C TRP A 256 -21.33 6.69 -1.50
N GLU A 257 -20.35 5.93 -1.98
CA GLU A 257 -18.96 6.33 -2.00
C GLU A 257 -18.48 6.57 -3.43
N ASP A 258 -17.54 7.47 -3.60
CA ASP A 258 -16.73 7.58 -4.83
C ASP A 258 -15.55 6.62 -4.68
N VAL A 259 -15.79 5.34 -5.00
CA VAL A 259 -14.80 4.28 -4.85
C VAL A 259 -13.57 4.59 -5.70
N LYS A 260 -12.42 4.73 -5.06
CA LYS A 260 -11.15 4.96 -5.74
C LYS A 260 -10.48 3.63 -6.08
N TYR A 261 -9.86 3.59 -7.24
CA TYR A 261 -9.01 2.48 -7.67
C TYR A 261 -7.58 2.95 -7.83
N ASP A 262 -6.66 2.23 -7.18
CA ASP A 262 -5.24 2.36 -7.46
C ASP A 262 -4.68 1.00 -7.92
N PRO A 263 -3.92 0.92 -9.01
CA PRO A 263 -3.24 -0.31 -9.38
C PRO A 263 -2.25 -0.70 -8.26
N LEU A 264 -2.14 -1.99 -7.96
CA LEU A 264 -1.05 -2.45 -7.11
C LEU A 264 0.28 -2.22 -7.82
N THR A 265 1.21 -1.59 -7.13
CA THR A 265 2.56 -1.34 -7.66
C THR A 265 3.31 -2.64 -7.97
N PHE A 266 4.30 -2.61 -8.83
CA PHE A 266 5.03 -3.81 -9.22
C PHE A 266 5.73 -4.47 -8.05
N SER A 267 6.25 -3.68 -7.10
CA SER A 267 6.85 -4.19 -5.86
C SER A 267 5.87 -4.94 -4.96
N ILE A 268 4.56 -4.63 -5.02
CA ILE A 268 3.51 -5.39 -4.34
C ILE A 268 3.08 -6.58 -5.21
N SER A 269 2.86 -6.34 -6.51
CA SER A 269 2.35 -7.32 -7.45
C SER A 269 3.25 -8.55 -7.59
N CYS A 270 4.59 -8.40 -7.46
CA CYS A 270 5.52 -9.54 -7.46
C CYS A 270 5.29 -10.51 -6.27
N HIS A 271 4.65 -10.05 -5.18
CA HIS A 271 4.32 -10.89 -4.02
C HIS A 271 2.92 -11.47 -4.05
N VAL A 272 1.95 -10.79 -4.69
CA VAL A 272 0.56 -11.26 -4.74
C VAL A 272 0.20 -11.98 -6.04
N GLY A 273 1.04 -11.82 -7.08
CA GLY A 273 0.88 -12.44 -8.39
C GLY A 273 0.04 -11.63 -9.37
N PRO A 274 -0.08 -12.09 -10.64
CA PRO A 274 -0.62 -11.32 -11.76
C PRO A 274 -2.15 -11.15 -11.73
N VAL A 275 -2.87 -11.88 -10.90
CA VAL A 275 -4.32 -11.72 -10.69
C VAL A 275 -4.58 -11.75 -9.20
N SER A 276 -4.58 -10.58 -8.62
CA SER A 276 -4.98 -10.35 -7.24
C SER A 276 -5.88 -9.13 -7.16
N TYR A 277 -6.75 -9.13 -6.19
CA TYR A 277 -7.65 -8.02 -5.92
C TYR A 277 -7.67 -7.77 -4.44
N THR A 278 -7.56 -6.51 -4.09
CA THR A 278 -7.56 -6.07 -2.72
C THR A 278 -8.65 -5.04 -2.51
N HIS A 279 -9.06 -4.93 -1.28
CA HIS A 279 -10.01 -3.93 -0.86
C HIS A 279 -9.56 -3.37 0.48
N LEU A 280 -9.63 -2.06 0.61
CA LEU A 280 -9.01 -1.31 1.68
C LEU A 280 -10.02 -0.40 2.33
N ARG A 281 -9.91 -0.29 3.63
CA ARG A 281 -10.61 0.70 4.42
C ARG A 281 -9.62 1.42 5.31
N ALA A 282 -9.72 2.74 5.34
CA ALA A 282 -9.11 3.57 6.34
C ALA A 282 -10.20 4.39 7.03
N HIS A 283 -10.05 4.63 8.31
CA HIS A 283 -10.92 5.54 9.08
C HIS A 283 -10.35 6.96 8.99
N GLU A 284 -11.19 7.94 8.70
CA GLU A 284 -10.79 9.36 8.72
C GLU A 284 -11.01 9.96 10.11
N THR A 285 -10.05 9.78 11.02
CA THR A 285 -10.11 10.39 12.36
C THR A 285 -9.49 11.79 12.44
N LEU A 286 -8.80 12.25 11.41
CA LEU A 286 -8.00 13.47 11.46
C LEU A 286 -8.69 14.73 10.91
N ARG A 287 -9.97 14.66 10.53
CA ARG A 287 -10.71 15.82 10.01
C ARG A 287 -11.34 16.73 11.08
N HIS A 288 -11.16 16.43 12.37
CA HIS A 288 -11.70 17.24 13.46
C HIS A 288 -10.68 18.17 14.08
#